data_c93dc8258006f0e13cf9767f83d25bb3
#
_entry.id   c93dc8258006f0e13cf9767f83d25bb3
#
_cell.length_a   1.000
_cell.length_b   1.000
_cell.length_c   1.000
_cell.angle_alpha   90.00
_cell.angle_beta   90.00
_cell.angle_gamma   90.00
#
_symmetry.space_group_name_H-M   'P 1'
#
loop_
_entity.id
_entity.type
_entity.pdbx_description
1 polymer ?
#
loop_
_entity_poly.entity_id
_entity_poly.type
_entity_poly.pdbx_seq_one_letter_code
_entity_poly.pdbx_strand_id
1 'polypeptide(L)'
;MRAQLQKYFLLLLITIPPLMTTFALPTISNAVGASFLYTLSDFTGPFLIGGGLMSVDKDRNEAYIVYQNVVRIFNENGLEIYRFNEDNSLGRLTSLVVDRDGTIFFLSYNDRGEYVIIRCNYRGEPTGKIELAGLPSDFADYEKFSPNHMAYREGQFYLADARTLRIAVTDRNGQVQKTYDLIPLLDLKEKDRADLEMGGFSVDSEGNMLFTIPVLFSATVLSPEGKVQNFGQPGSIPGKFGIASNIIVDNKGNYLVSDKLKSVISVFNKGTQFLMEFGGRGNGPDNLIVPDVLAVDGSDKVYVTQGGNRGVSVFRLSYN
;
A
#
# COMPACT_ATOMS: atom_id res chain seq x y z
N MET A 1 -40.61 85.51 -33.85
CA MET A 1 -41.51 84.84 -32.92
C MET A 1 -41.29 83.32 -33.02
N ARG A 2 -41.23 82.61 -31.94
CA ARG A 2 -40.57 81.35 -31.56
C ARG A 2 -40.92 80.15 -32.49
N ALA A 3 -39.88 79.57 -33.10
CA ALA A 3 -39.90 78.28 -33.75
C ALA A 3 -39.37 77.23 -32.76
N GLN A 4 -40.14 76.15 -32.56
CA GLN A 4 -39.69 75.00 -31.72
C GLN A 4 -39.01 73.99 -32.66
N LEU A 5 -37.74 73.66 -32.30
CA LEU A 5 -36.98 72.53 -32.82
C LEU A 5 -37.32 71.29 -31.99
N GLN A 6 -38.00 70.33 -32.58
CA GLN A 6 -38.14 69.00 -32.01
C GLN A 6 -36.92 68.16 -32.44
N LYS A 7 -36.03 67.76 -31.46
CA LYS A 7 -34.96 66.82 -31.70
C LYS A 7 -35.49 65.42 -31.55
N TYR A 8 -35.42 64.62 -32.59
CA TYR A 8 -35.61 63.16 -32.52
C TYR A 8 -34.38 62.49 -31.94
N PHE A 9 -34.53 61.88 -30.78
CA PHE A 9 -33.49 61.02 -30.14
C PHE A 9 -33.77 59.57 -30.63
N LEU A 10 -32.96 59.06 -31.57
CA LEU A 10 -33.00 57.68 -32.01
C LEU A 10 -32.25 56.82 -31.01
N LEU A 11 -32.95 56.04 -30.15
CA LEU A 11 -32.36 55.09 -29.22
C LEU A 11 -32.02 53.82 -29.99
N LEU A 12 -30.72 53.61 -30.26
CA LEU A 12 -30.21 52.34 -30.82
C LEU A 12 -30.12 51.33 -29.71
N LEU A 13 -31.07 50.38 -29.60
CA LEU A 13 -31.00 49.24 -28.71
C LEU A 13 -30.05 48.19 -29.31
N ILE A 14 -28.80 48.17 -28.82
CA ILE A 14 -27.88 47.08 -29.14
C ILE A 14 -28.21 45.90 -28.20
N THR A 15 -28.92 44.91 -28.77
CA THR A 15 -29.13 43.61 -28.11
C THR A 15 -27.83 42.79 -28.20
N ILE A 16 -27.07 42.73 -27.10
CA ILE A 16 -25.95 41.79 -26.97
C ILE A 16 -26.55 40.42 -26.67
N PRO A 17 -26.33 39.39 -27.52
CA PRO A 17 -26.78 38.05 -27.18
C PRO A 17 -26.00 37.54 -25.96
N PRO A 18 -26.66 36.82 -25.02
CA PRO A 18 -25.96 36.24 -23.89
C PRO A 18 -24.95 35.22 -24.39
N LEU A 19 -23.69 35.44 -24.10
CA LEU A 19 -22.62 34.47 -24.30
C LEU A 19 -22.89 33.28 -23.34
N MET A 20 -23.59 32.25 -23.80
CA MET A 20 -23.70 30.99 -23.08
C MET A 20 -22.31 30.32 -23.07
N THR A 21 -21.54 30.60 -22.05
CA THR A 21 -20.38 29.76 -21.72
C THR A 21 -20.91 28.42 -21.23
N THR A 22 -20.95 27.44 -22.12
CA THR A 22 -21.11 26.03 -21.72
C THR A 22 -19.87 25.64 -20.89
N PHE A 23 -20.01 25.65 -19.58
CA PHE A 23 -19.09 24.93 -18.72
C PHE A 23 -19.27 23.44 -19.08
N ALA A 24 -18.36 22.91 -19.88
CA ALA A 24 -18.21 21.48 -20.00
C ALA A 24 -17.77 21.00 -18.59
N LEU A 25 -18.67 20.35 -17.87
CA LEU A 25 -18.31 19.59 -16.70
C LEU A 25 -17.21 18.61 -17.14
N PRO A 26 -16.09 18.52 -16.40
CA PRO A 26 -15.08 17.54 -16.73
C PRO A 26 -15.78 16.17 -16.75
N THR A 27 -15.76 15.51 -17.88
CA THR A 27 -16.16 14.11 -17.97
C THR A 27 -15.29 13.35 -16.98
N ILE A 28 -15.90 12.81 -15.93
CA ILE A 28 -15.25 11.87 -15.02
C ILE A 28 -15.05 10.60 -15.85
N SER A 29 -13.95 10.58 -16.62
CA SER A 29 -13.47 9.39 -17.26
C SER A 29 -12.63 8.63 -16.23
N ASN A 30 -12.97 7.40 -15.97
CA ASN A 30 -12.42 6.40 -15.07
C ASN A 30 -13.06 6.42 -13.67
N ALA A 31 -14.34 6.13 -13.58
CA ALA A 31 -14.95 5.74 -12.32
C ALA A 31 -14.35 4.39 -11.90
N VAL A 32 -13.63 4.38 -10.78
CA VAL A 32 -13.18 3.15 -10.13
C VAL A 32 -14.32 2.67 -9.23
N GLY A 33 -14.63 1.38 -9.28
CA GLY A 33 -15.59 0.74 -8.38
C GLY A 33 -14.90 -0.37 -7.58
N ALA A 34 -15.47 -0.74 -6.43
CA ALA A 34 -15.04 -1.90 -5.66
C ALA A 34 -16.26 -2.71 -5.22
N SER A 35 -16.18 -4.03 -5.33
CA SER A 35 -17.23 -4.94 -4.88
C SER A 35 -16.64 -6.05 -4.02
N PHE A 36 -17.26 -6.33 -2.87
CA PHE A 36 -16.89 -7.45 -2.02
C PHE A 36 -17.15 -8.78 -2.76
N LEU A 37 -16.19 -9.70 -2.66
CA LEU A 37 -16.31 -11.04 -3.25
C LEU A 37 -16.52 -12.10 -2.16
N TYR A 38 -15.55 -12.23 -1.26
CA TYR A 38 -15.54 -13.24 -0.20
C TYR A 38 -14.52 -12.90 0.89
N THR A 39 -14.59 -13.63 1.99
CA THR A 39 -13.51 -13.71 3.01
C THR A 39 -12.73 -15.00 2.79
N LEU A 40 -11.40 -14.97 2.95
CA LEU A 40 -10.59 -16.18 2.87
C LEU A 40 -11.10 -17.24 3.85
N SER A 41 -11.11 -18.49 3.42
CA SER A 41 -11.72 -19.60 4.14
C SER A 41 -10.82 -20.82 4.14
N ASP A 42 -10.88 -21.61 5.21
CA ASP A 42 -10.39 -22.97 5.23
C ASP A 42 -11.59 -23.96 5.11
N PHE A 43 -11.33 -25.24 5.27
CA PHE A 43 -12.38 -26.28 5.17
C PHE A 43 -13.42 -26.22 6.32
N THR A 44 -13.17 -25.42 7.36
CA THR A 44 -14.10 -25.21 8.49
C THR A 44 -14.98 -23.98 8.33
N GLY A 45 -14.65 -23.10 7.37
CA GLY A 45 -15.34 -21.85 7.09
C GLY A 45 -14.42 -20.65 6.99
N PRO A 46 -14.92 -19.42 7.21
CA PRO A 46 -14.11 -18.21 7.13
C PRO A 46 -12.90 -18.25 8.07
N PHE A 47 -11.71 -17.97 7.53
CA PHE A 47 -10.47 -17.90 8.29
C PHE A 47 -10.42 -16.58 9.07
N LEU A 48 -10.98 -16.59 10.29
CA LEU A 48 -11.16 -15.41 11.12
C LEU A 48 -9.91 -15.14 11.95
N ILE A 49 -9.09 -14.20 11.49
CA ILE A 49 -7.89 -13.71 12.16
C ILE A 49 -7.96 -12.20 12.35
N GLY A 50 -7.14 -11.69 13.27
CA GLY A 50 -6.94 -10.25 13.48
C GLY A 50 -5.55 -9.83 13.02
N GLY A 51 -5.44 -9.23 11.82
CA GLY A 51 -4.16 -8.84 11.25
C GLY A 51 -3.43 -10.00 10.56
N GLY A 52 -2.11 -9.88 10.45
CA GLY A 52 -1.22 -10.85 9.80
C GLY A 52 -0.37 -10.23 8.70
N LEU A 53 0.72 -10.93 8.35
CA LEU A 53 1.51 -10.56 7.16
C LEU A 53 0.82 -11.14 5.92
N MET A 54 0.97 -10.49 4.80
CA MET A 54 0.34 -10.93 3.55
C MET A 54 1.22 -10.61 2.36
N SER A 55 1.27 -11.54 1.42
CA SER A 55 1.78 -11.35 0.07
C SER A 55 0.89 -12.09 -0.93
N VAL A 56 0.96 -11.70 -2.20
CA VAL A 56 0.19 -12.35 -3.27
C VAL A 56 1.13 -12.71 -4.41
N ASP A 57 1.06 -13.96 -4.84
CA ASP A 57 1.60 -14.40 -6.12
C ASP A 57 0.64 -13.95 -7.23
N LYS A 58 1.06 -12.93 -7.98
CA LYS A 58 0.22 -12.32 -9.04
C LYS A 58 0.04 -13.23 -10.25
N ASP A 59 0.98 -14.14 -10.51
CA ASP A 59 0.95 -15.03 -11.67
C ASP A 59 0.02 -16.22 -11.43
N ARG A 60 -0.10 -16.68 -10.15
CA ARG A 60 -0.97 -17.80 -9.74
C ARG A 60 -2.26 -17.34 -9.07
N ASN A 61 -2.39 -16.04 -8.75
CA ASN A 61 -3.48 -15.47 -7.96
C ASN A 61 -3.67 -16.20 -6.62
N GLU A 62 -2.55 -16.52 -5.95
CA GLU A 62 -2.52 -17.16 -4.65
C GLU A 62 -2.16 -16.16 -3.56
N ALA A 63 -2.91 -16.17 -2.46
CA ALA A 63 -2.63 -15.32 -1.30
C ALA A 63 -1.88 -16.11 -0.22
N TYR A 64 -0.78 -15.55 0.26
CA TYR A 64 0.06 -16.09 1.31
C TYR A 64 -0.17 -15.26 2.57
N ILE A 65 -0.70 -15.88 3.61
CA ILE A 65 -1.00 -15.23 4.89
C ILE A 65 -0.13 -15.84 5.98
N VAL A 66 0.60 -15.01 6.73
CA VAL A 66 1.30 -15.45 7.94
C VAL A 66 0.52 -14.98 9.15
N TYR A 67 0.03 -15.92 9.92
CA TYR A 67 -0.64 -15.66 11.19
C TYR A 67 -0.13 -16.62 12.27
N GLN A 68 0.24 -16.07 13.43
CA GLN A 68 0.88 -16.85 14.50
C GLN A 68 2.09 -17.65 14.00
N ASN A 69 2.88 -17.06 13.11
CA ASN A 69 4.05 -17.64 12.47
C ASN A 69 3.78 -18.84 11.52
N VAL A 70 2.54 -19.26 11.35
CA VAL A 70 2.13 -20.26 10.37
C VAL A 70 1.82 -19.60 9.04
N VAL A 71 2.40 -20.11 7.96
CA VAL A 71 2.14 -19.66 6.59
C VAL A 71 1.00 -20.46 6.01
N ARG A 72 -0.03 -19.79 5.51
CA ARG A 72 -1.19 -20.40 4.84
C ARG A 72 -1.33 -19.85 3.44
N ILE A 73 -1.59 -20.73 2.48
CA ILE A 73 -1.74 -20.39 1.07
C ILE A 73 -3.19 -20.61 0.67
N PHE A 74 -3.77 -19.60 0.08
CA PHE A 74 -5.14 -19.60 -0.42
C PHE A 74 -5.14 -19.47 -1.94
N ASN A 75 -5.98 -20.23 -2.62
CA ASN A 75 -6.13 -20.17 -4.06
C ASN A 75 -6.96 -18.93 -4.50
N GLU A 76 -7.12 -18.77 -5.81
CA GLU A 76 -7.88 -17.66 -6.42
C GLU A 76 -9.36 -17.59 -5.99
N ASN A 77 -9.93 -18.68 -5.46
CA ASN A 77 -11.30 -18.76 -4.95
C ASN A 77 -11.37 -18.48 -3.43
N GLY A 78 -10.23 -18.17 -2.79
CA GLY A 78 -10.13 -17.86 -1.37
C GLY A 78 -10.16 -19.07 -0.44
N LEU A 79 -9.91 -20.29 -0.97
CA LEU A 79 -9.84 -21.51 -0.17
C LEU A 79 -8.40 -21.85 0.17
N GLU A 80 -8.13 -22.20 1.44
CA GLU A 80 -6.82 -22.68 1.89
C GLU A 80 -6.48 -23.98 1.16
N ILE A 81 -5.31 -24.00 0.52
CA ILE A 81 -4.81 -25.16 -0.22
C ILE A 81 -3.58 -25.79 0.40
N TYR A 82 -2.83 -25.01 1.19
CA TYR A 82 -1.61 -25.51 1.82
C TYR A 82 -1.22 -24.66 3.05
N ARG A 83 -0.49 -25.26 3.99
CA ARG A 83 0.12 -24.56 5.13
C ARG A 83 1.44 -25.19 5.53
N PHE A 84 2.32 -24.40 6.15
CA PHE A 84 3.62 -24.82 6.64
C PHE A 84 4.15 -23.90 7.76
N ASN A 85 5.35 -24.24 8.31
CA ASN A 85 6.01 -23.58 9.42
C ASN A 85 5.25 -23.68 10.77
N GLU A 86 4.47 -24.75 10.95
CA GLU A 86 3.76 -25.02 12.22
C GLU A 86 4.77 -25.34 13.36
N ASP A 87 5.99 -25.77 13.03
CA ASP A 87 7.10 -26.07 13.94
C ASP A 87 8.00 -24.83 14.23
N ASN A 88 7.70 -23.67 13.65
CA ASN A 88 8.49 -22.45 13.74
C ASN A 88 9.96 -22.58 13.26
N SER A 89 10.26 -23.56 12.42
CA SER A 89 11.63 -23.84 11.92
C SER A 89 12.24 -22.69 11.12
N LEU A 90 11.39 -21.79 10.58
CA LEU A 90 11.82 -20.58 9.86
C LEU A 90 12.13 -19.38 10.76
N GLY A 91 12.09 -19.53 12.10
CA GLY A 91 12.25 -18.42 13.04
C GLY A 91 11.02 -17.50 13.08
N ARG A 92 11.18 -16.29 13.63
CA ARG A 92 10.09 -15.30 13.70
C ARG A 92 9.97 -14.53 12.41
N LEU A 93 8.90 -14.79 11.66
CA LEU A 93 8.63 -14.15 10.38
C LEU A 93 8.10 -12.72 10.58
N THR A 94 8.69 -11.74 9.89
CA THR A 94 8.27 -10.33 9.95
C THR A 94 7.81 -9.78 8.60
N SER A 95 8.24 -10.42 7.50
CA SER A 95 7.77 -10.08 6.16
C SER A 95 7.92 -11.29 5.24
N LEU A 96 7.16 -11.32 4.16
CA LEU A 96 7.30 -12.32 3.10
C LEU A 96 7.05 -11.70 1.73
N VAL A 97 7.69 -12.26 0.73
CA VAL A 97 7.43 -11.97 -0.68
C VAL A 97 7.53 -13.25 -1.49
N VAL A 98 6.79 -13.32 -2.58
CA VAL A 98 6.80 -14.45 -3.52
C VAL A 98 7.29 -13.95 -4.86
N ASP A 99 8.34 -14.61 -5.40
CA ASP A 99 8.85 -14.32 -6.75
C ASP A 99 8.00 -15.04 -7.82
N ARG A 100 8.07 -14.60 -9.04
CA ARG A 100 7.32 -15.15 -10.19
C ARG A 100 7.57 -16.65 -10.44
N ASP A 101 8.76 -17.12 -10.09
CA ASP A 101 9.12 -18.54 -10.21
C ASP A 101 8.54 -19.43 -9.08
N GLY A 102 7.84 -18.82 -8.12
CA GLY A 102 7.27 -19.47 -6.93
C GLY A 102 8.27 -19.60 -5.77
N THR A 103 9.46 -19.01 -5.87
CA THR A 103 10.38 -18.89 -4.74
C THR A 103 9.78 -17.96 -3.69
N ILE A 104 9.77 -18.40 -2.45
CA ILE A 104 9.29 -17.62 -1.32
C ILE A 104 10.50 -17.09 -0.54
N PHE A 105 10.49 -15.80 -0.25
CA PHE A 105 11.49 -15.18 0.62
C PHE A 105 10.83 -14.70 1.90
N PHE A 106 11.39 -15.07 3.04
CA PHE A 106 10.96 -14.62 4.35
C PHE A 106 12.03 -13.76 4.99
N LEU A 107 11.65 -12.59 5.47
CA LEU A 107 12.47 -11.86 6.43
C LEU A 107 12.19 -12.45 7.81
N SER A 108 13.21 -13.03 8.42
CA SER A 108 13.09 -13.76 9.66
C SER A 108 14.11 -13.27 10.69
N TYR A 109 13.71 -13.33 11.95
CA TYR A 109 14.56 -13.06 13.11
C TYR A 109 14.79 -14.32 13.91
N ASN A 110 16.06 -14.55 14.29
CA ASN A 110 16.41 -15.60 15.22
C ASN A 110 16.24 -15.13 16.68
N ASP A 111 16.47 -16.03 17.63
CA ASP A 111 16.33 -15.76 19.07
C ASP A 111 17.33 -14.70 19.60
N ARG A 112 18.39 -14.40 18.86
CA ARG A 112 19.37 -13.35 19.18
C ARG A 112 18.98 -11.97 18.64
N GLY A 113 17.86 -11.88 17.90
CA GLY A 113 17.43 -10.67 17.25
C GLY A 113 18.18 -10.34 15.94
N GLU A 114 18.96 -11.29 15.42
CA GLU A 114 19.61 -11.15 14.12
C GLU A 114 18.63 -11.51 13.02
N TYR A 115 18.57 -10.69 11.97
CA TYR A 115 17.68 -10.92 10.84
C TYR A 115 18.43 -11.57 9.67
N VAL A 116 17.69 -12.35 8.91
CA VAL A 116 18.17 -13.02 7.70
C VAL A 116 17.01 -13.15 6.70
N ILE A 117 17.31 -13.13 5.40
CA ILE A 117 16.33 -13.51 4.39
C ILE A 117 16.48 -15.01 4.14
N ILE A 118 15.42 -15.77 4.42
CA ILE A 118 15.36 -17.20 4.15
C ILE A 118 14.69 -17.41 2.79
N ARG A 119 15.39 -18.09 1.90
CA ARG A 119 14.85 -18.52 0.62
C ARG A 119 14.24 -19.89 0.76
N CYS A 120 12.97 -20.06 0.36
CA CYS A 120 12.25 -21.30 0.37
C CYS A 120 11.74 -21.66 -1.04
N ASN A 121 11.53 -22.94 -1.28
CA ASN A 121 10.75 -23.39 -2.44
C ASN A 121 9.24 -23.16 -2.20
N TYR A 122 8.42 -23.49 -3.19
CA TYR A 122 6.95 -23.33 -3.12
C TYR A 122 6.27 -24.15 -2.01
N ARG A 123 6.97 -25.13 -1.42
CA ARG A 123 6.51 -25.93 -0.26
C ARG A 123 6.90 -25.34 1.08
N GLY A 124 7.62 -24.21 1.09
CA GLY A 124 8.14 -23.60 2.30
C GLY A 124 9.42 -24.25 2.83
N GLU A 125 10.03 -25.21 2.09
CA GLU A 125 11.27 -25.84 2.47
C GLU A 125 12.45 -24.89 2.22
N PRO A 126 13.32 -24.62 3.25
CA PRO A 126 14.45 -23.73 3.09
C PRO A 126 15.45 -24.24 2.04
N THR A 127 15.81 -23.39 1.09
CA THR A 127 16.81 -23.69 0.05
C THR A 127 18.08 -22.85 0.19
N GLY A 128 18.10 -21.88 1.10
CA GLY A 128 19.27 -21.06 1.41
C GLY A 128 18.92 -19.87 2.29
N LYS A 129 19.98 -19.18 2.73
CA LYS A 129 19.91 -17.95 3.50
C LYS A 129 20.65 -16.86 2.74
N ILE A 130 20.16 -15.63 2.84
CA ILE A 130 20.77 -14.45 2.25
C ILE A 130 21.01 -13.46 3.38
N GLU A 131 22.27 -13.15 3.62
CA GLU A 131 22.71 -12.17 4.61
C GLU A 131 23.02 -10.85 3.91
N LEU A 132 22.75 -9.74 4.59
CA LEU A 132 23.08 -8.44 4.04
C LEU A 132 24.58 -8.16 4.18
N ALA A 133 25.17 -7.69 3.10
CA ALA A 133 26.57 -7.27 3.04
C ALA A 133 26.69 -5.87 2.45
N GLY A 134 27.69 -5.12 2.90
CA GLY A 134 27.98 -3.78 2.38
C GLY A 134 27.07 -2.67 2.95
N LEU A 135 26.45 -2.89 4.10
CA LEU A 135 25.77 -1.81 4.82
C LEU A 135 26.77 -0.72 5.22
N PRO A 136 26.47 0.56 4.97
CA PRO A 136 27.30 1.67 5.43
C PRO A 136 27.28 1.77 6.97
N SER A 137 28.28 2.45 7.55
CA SER A 137 28.49 2.49 9.00
C SER A 137 27.34 3.08 9.82
N ASP A 138 26.54 3.94 9.22
CA ASP A 138 25.32 4.51 9.79
C ASP A 138 24.11 3.55 9.77
N PHE A 139 24.25 2.40 9.08
CA PHE A 139 23.30 1.28 9.05
C PHE A 139 23.85 0.00 9.69
N ALA A 140 25.12 -0.01 10.12
CA ALA A 140 25.87 -1.24 10.36
C ALA A 140 25.52 -1.99 11.66
N ASP A 141 24.66 -1.46 12.53
CA ASP A 141 24.24 -2.13 13.75
C ASP A 141 22.72 -2.25 13.89
N TYR A 142 22.26 -3.15 14.73
CA TYR A 142 20.85 -3.45 14.97
C TYR A 142 20.05 -2.23 15.45
N GLU A 143 20.65 -1.34 16.23
CA GLU A 143 19.98 -0.14 16.71
C GLU A 143 19.74 0.86 15.59
N LYS A 144 20.60 0.83 14.57
CA LYS A 144 20.56 1.71 13.44
C LYS A 144 19.73 1.18 12.28
N PHE A 145 19.68 -0.15 12.08
CA PHE A 145 18.90 -0.77 11.02
C PHE A 145 18.47 -2.19 11.39
N SER A 146 17.17 -2.36 11.54
CA SER A 146 16.52 -3.63 11.88
C SER A 146 15.25 -3.77 11.05
N PRO A 147 15.36 -4.19 9.76
CA PRO A 147 14.26 -4.18 8.82
C PRO A 147 13.14 -5.12 9.25
N ASN A 148 11.91 -4.65 9.17
CA ASN A 148 10.70 -5.43 9.45
C ASN A 148 9.72 -5.46 8.28
N HIS A 149 10.01 -4.71 7.22
CA HIS A 149 9.32 -4.77 5.94
C HIS A 149 10.28 -5.19 4.84
N MET A 150 9.77 -5.98 3.91
CA MET A 150 10.51 -6.41 2.73
C MET A 150 9.59 -6.37 1.52
N ALA A 151 10.08 -5.81 0.42
CA ALA A 151 9.52 -5.97 -0.91
C ALA A 151 10.60 -6.56 -1.83
N TYR A 152 10.18 -7.21 -2.91
CA TYR A 152 11.08 -7.80 -3.88
C TYR A 152 10.63 -7.49 -5.30
N ARG A 153 11.57 -7.04 -6.13
CA ARG A 153 11.29 -6.72 -7.52
C ARG A 153 12.54 -6.92 -8.37
N GLU A 154 12.39 -7.68 -9.46
CA GLU A 154 13.42 -7.86 -10.49
C GLU A 154 14.83 -8.20 -9.95
N GLY A 155 14.88 -9.10 -8.96
CA GLY A 155 16.15 -9.52 -8.38
C GLY A 155 16.70 -8.59 -7.29
N GLN A 156 15.94 -7.60 -6.84
CA GLN A 156 16.32 -6.68 -5.78
C GLN A 156 15.40 -6.83 -4.57
N PHE A 157 16.00 -6.86 -3.38
CA PHE A 157 15.26 -6.70 -2.13
C PHE A 157 15.27 -5.24 -1.71
N TYR A 158 14.11 -4.77 -1.27
CA TYR A 158 13.91 -3.49 -0.64
C TYR A 158 13.55 -3.77 0.81
N LEU A 159 14.44 -3.46 1.72
CA LEU A 159 14.31 -3.73 3.14
C LEU A 159 14.09 -2.41 3.87
N ALA A 160 12.99 -2.28 4.60
CA ALA A 160 12.69 -1.07 5.34
C ALA A 160 12.58 -1.35 6.84
N ASP A 161 13.22 -0.49 7.61
CA ASP A 161 13.10 -0.43 9.06
C ASP A 161 12.09 0.66 9.42
N ALA A 162 10.92 0.21 9.87
CA ALA A 162 9.81 1.10 10.21
C ALA A 162 10.15 2.05 11.36
N ARG A 163 10.97 1.60 12.33
CA ARG A 163 11.33 2.34 13.53
C ARG A 163 12.38 3.41 13.25
N THR A 164 13.40 3.08 12.47
CA THR A 164 14.49 4.03 12.18
C THR A 164 14.24 4.85 10.92
N LEU A 165 13.17 4.56 10.18
CA LEU A 165 12.82 5.22 8.90
C LEU A 165 13.97 5.13 7.90
N ARG A 166 14.55 3.94 7.75
CA ARG A 166 15.66 3.66 6.86
C ARG A 166 15.31 2.54 5.89
N ILE A 167 15.83 2.63 4.67
CA ILE A 167 15.62 1.64 3.63
C ILE A 167 16.98 1.24 3.05
N ALA A 168 17.21 -0.06 2.88
CA ALA A 168 18.32 -0.62 2.14
C ALA A 168 17.80 -1.37 0.90
N VAL A 169 18.38 -1.12 -0.25
CA VAL A 169 18.12 -1.84 -1.50
C VAL A 169 19.32 -2.72 -1.80
N THR A 170 19.09 -4.02 -2.01
CA THR A 170 20.14 -5.00 -2.27
C THR A 170 19.91 -5.71 -3.59
N ASP A 171 20.93 -6.36 -4.09
CA ASP A 171 20.75 -7.36 -5.14
C ASP A 171 20.18 -8.67 -4.58
N ARG A 172 19.99 -9.67 -5.46
CA ARG A 172 19.45 -11.00 -5.10
C ARG A 172 20.33 -11.80 -4.11
N ASN A 173 21.59 -11.41 -3.96
CA ASN A 173 22.56 -12.05 -3.08
C ASN A 173 22.70 -11.34 -1.73
N GLY A 174 21.96 -10.26 -1.51
CA GLY A 174 22.02 -9.46 -0.27
C GLY A 174 23.10 -8.37 -0.26
N GLN A 175 23.79 -8.15 -1.40
CA GLN A 175 24.77 -7.06 -1.50
C GLN A 175 24.05 -5.73 -1.63
N VAL A 176 24.26 -4.83 -0.66
CA VAL A 176 23.64 -3.50 -0.62
C VAL A 176 24.10 -2.67 -1.82
N GLN A 177 23.13 -2.14 -2.56
CA GLN A 177 23.33 -1.29 -3.74
C GLN A 177 23.05 0.18 -3.39
N LYS A 178 22.05 0.44 -2.54
CA LYS A 178 21.63 1.78 -2.17
C LYS A 178 20.99 1.79 -0.80
N THR A 179 21.12 2.92 -0.11
CA THR A 179 20.44 3.16 1.18
C THR A 179 19.74 4.52 1.16
N TYR A 180 18.67 4.62 1.95
CA TYR A 180 17.92 5.86 2.11
C TYR A 180 17.67 6.08 3.60
N ASP A 181 18.01 7.27 4.09
CA ASP A 181 17.54 7.79 5.37
C ASP A 181 16.36 8.73 5.08
N LEU A 182 15.18 8.39 5.58
CA LEU A 182 13.96 9.11 5.24
C LEU A 182 13.82 10.43 5.99
N ILE A 183 14.51 10.62 7.13
CA ILE A 183 14.43 11.86 7.90
C ILE A 183 14.86 13.07 7.07
N PRO A 184 16.07 13.14 6.50
CA PRO A 184 16.46 14.26 5.65
C PRO A 184 15.70 14.31 4.33
N LEU A 185 15.30 13.16 3.76
CA LEU A 185 14.55 13.11 2.50
C LEU A 185 13.14 13.70 2.64
N LEU A 186 12.53 13.60 3.81
CA LEU A 186 11.21 14.13 4.11
C LEU A 186 11.24 15.52 4.76
N ASP A 187 12.42 16.15 4.84
CA ASP A 187 12.65 17.45 5.52
C ASP A 187 12.20 17.41 7.00
N LEU A 188 12.41 16.28 7.66
CA LEU A 188 12.12 16.06 9.08
C LEU A 188 13.36 16.33 9.93
N LYS A 189 13.18 16.48 11.23
CA LYS A 189 14.29 16.71 12.17
C LYS A 189 14.70 15.39 12.81
N GLU A 190 16.00 15.17 12.97
CA GLU A 190 16.53 13.95 13.60
C GLU A 190 15.93 13.68 14.99
N LYS A 191 15.65 14.72 15.77
CA LYS A 191 15.03 14.57 17.10
C LYS A 191 13.61 14.00 17.06
N ASP A 192 12.92 14.10 15.92
CA ASP A 192 11.54 13.64 15.76
C ASP A 192 11.51 12.15 15.35
N ARG A 193 12.66 11.54 14.97
CA ARG A 193 12.77 10.14 14.51
C ARG A 193 12.14 9.15 15.49
N ALA A 194 12.37 9.32 16.79
CA ALA A 194 11.85 8.42 17.81
C ALA A 194 10.32 8.42 17.95
N ASP A 195 9.66 9.47 17.47
CA ASP A 195 8.21 9.64 17.53
C ASP A 195 7.52 9.23 16.22
N LEU A 196 8.31 8.82 15.22
CA LEU A 196 7.83 8.46 13.90
C LEU A 196 8.01 6.96 13.64
N GLU A 197 7.03 6.37 12.98
CA GLU A 197 7.08 4.98 12.56
C GLU A 197 6.44 4.84 11.19
N MET A 198 7.04 4.01 10.34
CA MET A 198 6.46 3.62 9.05
C MET A 198 5.30 2.66 9.29
N GLY A 199 4.15 2.91 8.71
CA GLY A 199 2.98 2.04 8.83
C GLY A 199 3.07 0.84 7.90
N GLY A 200 3.18 1.07 6.60
CA GLY A 200 3.28 0.03 5.58
C GLY A 200 4.31 0.39 4.52
N PHE A 201 4.77 -0.63 3.80
CA PHE A 201 5.81 -0.48 2.78
C PHE A 201 5.53 -1.38 1.59
N SER A 202 5.66 -0.86 0.39
CA SER A 202 5.59 -1.62 -0.87
C SER A 202 6.47 -0.99 -1.95
N VAL A 203 6.60 -1.68 -3.09
CA VAL A 203 7.36 -1.18 -4.25
C VAL A 203 6.51 -1.38 -5.50
N ASP A 204 6.42 -0.35 -6.33
CA ASP A 204 5.67 -0.41 -7.59
C ASP A 204 6.49 -0.98 -8.76
N SER A 205 5.86 -1.05 -9.94
CA SER A 205 6.51 -1.57 -11.17
C SER A 205 7.63 -0.68 -11.71
N GLU A 206 7.75 0.57 -11.25
CA GLU A 206 8.81 1.51 -11.64
C GLU A 206 9.98 1.50 -10.62
N GLY A 207 9.85 0.73 -9.52
CA GLY A 207 10.83 0.69 -8.42
C GLY A 207 10.65 1.83 -7.41
N ASN A 208 9.55 2.58 -7.49
CA ASN A 208 9.24 3.55 -6.46
C ASN A 208 8.87 2.83 -5.17
N MET A 209 9.42 3.32 -4.08
CA MET A 209 9.13 2.86 -2.73
C MET A 209 7.95 3.65 -2.18
N LEU A 210 6.91 2.92 -1.75
CA LEU A 210 5.68 3.51 -1.23
C LEU A 210 5.58 3.16 0.25
N PHE A 211 5.28 4.16 1.07
CA PHE A 211 5.11 3.97 2.50
C PHE A 211 4.16 5.00 3.11
N THR A 212 3.67 4.70 4.31
CA THR A 212 2.87 5.61 5.10
C THR A 212 3.62 5.98 6.38
N ILE A 213 3.41 7.20 6.88
CA ILE A 213 3.80 7.59 8.24
C ILE A 213 2.51 8.08 8.92
N PRO A 214 1.85 7.21 9.73
CA PRO A 214 0.50 7.46 10.23
C PRO A 214 0.34 8.77 10.99
N VAL A 215 1.31 9.13 11.82
CA VAL A 215 1.27 10.37 12.62
C VAL A 215 1.40 11.65 11.79
N LEU A 216 1.92 11.54 10.55
CA LEU A 216 1.98 12.65 9.59
C LEU A 216 0.75 12.71 8.69
N PHE A 217 -0.20 11.79 8.82
CA PHE A 217 -1.40 11.69 7.97
C PHE A 217 -1.07 11.68 6.48
N SER A 218 0.03 11.03 6.11
CA SER A 218 0.55 11.05 4.75
C SER A 218 0.87 9.66 4.22
N ALA A 219 0.75 9.56 2.90
CA ALA A 219 1.31 8.51 2.09
C ALA A 219 2.41 9.10 1.21
N THR A 220 3.48 8.36 1.01
CA THR A 220 4.70 8.83 0.35
C THR A 220 5.08 7.89 -0.78
N VAL A 221 5.47 8.47 -1.91
CA VAL A 221 6.12 7.80 -3.04
C VAL A 221 7.54 8.34 -3.13
N LEU A 222 8.52 7.47 -2.99
CA LEU A 222 9.96 7.77 -3.09
C LEU A 222 10.54 7.09 -4.33
N SER A 223 10.99 7.88 -5.30
CA SER A 223 11.61 7.30 -6.49
C SER A 223 12.99 6.73 -6.20
N PRO A 224 13.51 5.82 -7.08
CA PRO A 224 14.88 5.31 -6.95
C PRO A 224 15.95 6.41 -6.93
N GLU A 225 15.70 7.57 -7.51
CA GLU A 225 16.62 8.72 -7.52
C GLU A 225 16.56 9.56 -6.23
N GLY A 226 15.61 9.25 -5.33
CA GLY A 226 15.42 9.99 -4.08
C GLY A 226 14.42 11.14 -4.17
N LYS A 227 13.62 11.21 -5.26
CA LYS A 227 12.55 12.21 -5.38
C LYS A 227 11.34 11.77 -4.55
N VAL A 228 10.87 12.65 -3.68
CA VAL A 228 9.74 12.43 -2.77
C VAL A 228 8.48 13.09 -3.30
N GLN A 229 7.37 12.35 -3.27
CA GLN A 229 6.03 12.88 -3.47
C GLN A 229 5.16 12.47 -2.29
N ASN A 230 4.76 13.43 -1.47
CA ASN A 230 3.84 13.24 -0.36
C ASN A 230 2.42 13.62 -0.75
N PHE A 231 1.44 12.86 -0.27
CA PHE A 231 0.04 13.21 -0.42
C PHE A 231 -0.78 12.77 0.80
N GLY A 232 -1.98 13.33 0.91
CA GLY A 232 -2.85 13.14 2.06
C GLY A 232 -2.87 14.36 2.97
N GLN A 233 -3.90 14.42 3.79
CA GLN A 233 -4.13 15.47 4.79
C GLN A 233 -4.95 14.89 5.92
N PRO A 234 -4.81 15.35 7.16
CA PRO A 234 -5.63 14.89 8.28
C PRO A 234 -7.11 15.23 8.07
N GLY A 235 -7.99 14.29 8.39
CA GLY A 235 -9.42 14.53 8.39
C GLY A 235 -10.27 13.29 8.15
N SER A 236 -11.59 13.42 8.38
CA SER A 236 -12.57 12.33 8.27
C SER A 236 -13.31 12.26 6.94
N ILE A 237 -13.26 13.34 6.13
CA ILE A 237 -13.95 13.35 4.84
C ILE A 237 -13.22 12.49 3.81
N PRO A 238 -13.89 12.05 2.73
CA PRO A 238 -13.27 11.29 1.64
C PRO A 238 -11.99 11.94 1.11
N GLY A 239 -10.97 11.11 0.86
CA GLY A 239 -9.65 11.56 0.38
C GLY A 239 -8.72 12.14 1.45
N LYS A 240 -9.17 12.27 2.71
CA LYS A 240 -8.31 12.60 3.85
C LYS A 240 -8.03 11.39 4.70
N PHE A 241 -6.96 11.43 5.51
CA PHE A 241 -6.51 10.32 6.34
C PHE A 241 -6.80 10.55 7.82
N GLY A 242 -7.28 9.49 8.47
CA GLY A 242 -7.33 9.37 9.92
C GLY A 242 -6.06 8.68 10.44
N ILE A 243 -5.82 7.42 10.03
CA ILE A 243 -4.59 6.66 10.34
C ILE A 243 -4.28 5.82 9.09
N ALA A 244 -3.50 6.39 8.17
CA ALA A 244 -3.00 5.67 6.99
C ALA A 244 -2.04 4.57 7.43
N SER A 245 -2.33 3.29 7.15
CA SER A 245 -1.53 2.17 7.65
C SER A 245 -0.74 1.44 6.59
N ASN A 246 -1.27 1.29 5.38
CA ASN A 246 -0.56 0.61 4.30
C ASN A 246 -0.85 1.31 2.97
N ILE A 247 0.05 1.15 2.01
CA ILE A 247 -0.09 1.67 0.66
C ILE A 247 0.44 0.67 -0.35
N ILE A 248 -0.32 0.44 -1.41
CA ILE A 248 0.07 -0.38 -2.55
C ILE A 248 -0.35 0.29 -3.86
N VAL A 249 0.10 -0.28 -4.98
CA VAL A 249 -0.35 0.12 -6.33
C VAL A 249 -1.18 -0.99 -6.95
N ASP A 250 -2.33 -0.64 -7.54
CA ASP A 250 -3.13 -1.58 -8.32
C ASP A 250 -2.55 -1.82 -9.73
N ASN A 251 -3.18 -2.69 -10.51
CA ASN A 251 -2.70 -3.03 -11.85
C ASN A 251 -2.90 -1.90 -12.89
N LYS A 252 -3.54 -0.78 -12.51
CA LYS A 252 -3.74 0.42 -13.33
C LYS A 252 -2.85 1.60 -12.92
N GLY A 253 -2.05 1.41 -11.86
CA GLY A 253 -1.17 2.44 -11.32
C GLY A 253 -1.85 3.39 -10.33
N ASN A 254 -3.02 3.02 -9.79
CA ASN A 254 -3.64 3.79 -8.72
C ASN A 254 -3.07 3.38 -7.36
N TYR A 255 -2.96 4.34 -6.45
CA TYR A 255 -2.56 4.10 -5.08
C TYR A 255 -3.77 3.70 -4.24
N LEU A 256 -3.69 2.58 -3.55
CA LEU A 256 -4.65 2.12 -2.55
C LEU A 256 -4.04 2.33 -1.16
N VAL A 257 -4.73 3.07 -0.31
CA VAL A 257 -4.27 3.37 1.06
C VAL A 257 -5.31 2.88 2.05
N SER A 258 -4.91 1.99 2.96
CA SER A 258 -5.77 1.56 4.07
C SER A 258 -5.77 2.60 5.18
N ASP A 259 -6.94 2.90 5.73
CA ASP A 259 -7.13 3.81 6.86
C ASP A 259 -7.79 3.07 8.03
N LYS A 260 -7.00 2.82 9.08
CA LYS A 260 -7.44 2.09 10.27
C LYS A 260 -8.55 2.80 11.04
N LEU A 261 -8.48 4.13 11.14
CA LEU A 261 -9.44 4.91 11.92
C LEU A 261 -10.77 5.06 11.19
N LYS A 262 -10.72 5.35 9.89
CA LYS A 262 -11.91 5.49 9.04
C LYS A 262 -12.51 4.14 8.66
N SER A 263 -11.74 3.05 8.75
CA SER A 263 -12.13 1.70 8.31
C SER A 263 -12.42 1.62 6.80
N VAL A 264 -11.63 2.32 5.99
CA VAL A 264 -11.79 2.38 4.53
C VAL A 264 -10.48 2.09 3.81
N ILE A 265 -10.60 1.80 2.53
CA ILE A 265 -9.49 1.85 1.57
C ILE A 265 -9.74 3.03 0.64
N SER A 266 -8.87 4.03 0.68
CA SER A 266 -8.91 5.20 -0.20
C SER A 266 -8.12 4.93 -1.47
N VAL A 267 -8.68 5.27 -2.63
CA VAL A 267 -8.06 5.10 -3.96
C VAL A 267 -7.71 6.45 -4.54
N PHE A 268 -6.46 6.59 -4.99
CA PHE A 268 -5.94 7.79 -5.64
C PHE A 268 -5.33 7.42 -6.99
N ASN A 269 -5.45 8.28 -7.98
CA ASN A 269 -4.76 8.06 -9.25
C ASN A 269 -3.25 8.31 -9.13
N LYS A 270 -2.47 8.00 -10.18
CA LYS A 270 -1.01 8.21 -10.24
C LYS A 270 -0.61 9.68 -9.97
N GLY A 271 -1.49 10.65 -10.24
CA GLY A 271 -1.31 12.06 -9.92
C GLY A 271 -1.71 12.44 -8.49
N THR A 272 -1.99 11.45 -7.62
CA THR A 272 -2.42 11.60 -6.22
C THR A 272 -3.76 12.32 -6.02
N GLN A 273 -4.60 12.35 -7.06
CA GLN A 273 -5.97 12.85 -6.95
C GLN A 273 -6.87 11.73 -6.41
N PHE A 274 -7.70 12.06 -5.43
CA PHE A 274 -8.67 11.15 -4.85
C PHE A 274 -9.70 10.71 -5.90
N LEU A 275 -9.94 9.40 -5.98
CA LEU A 275 -10.93 8.81 -6.87
C LEU A 275 -12.16 8.33 -6.11
N MET A 276 -11.96 7.48 -5.11
CA MET A 276 -13.02 6.91 -4.29
C MET A 276 -12.47 6.34 -2.99
N GLU A 277 -13.37 5.94 -2.11
CA GLU A 277 -13.05 5.04 -1.00
C GLU A 277 -14.13 3.95 -0.88
N PHE A 278 -13.74 2.78 -0.39
CA PHE A 278 -14.63 1.65 -0.14
C PHE A 278 -14.38 1.01 1.21
N GLY A 279 -15.31 0.17 1.65
CA GLY A 279 -15.34 -0.36 3.01
C GLY A 279 -16.25 0.49 3.89
N GLY A 280 -15.71 1.01 4.98
CA GLY A 280 -16.46 1.75 6.00
C GLY A 280 -16.81 0.85 7.19
N ARG A 281 -16.90 1.45 8.37
CA ARG A 281 -17.16 0.72 9.60
C ARG A 281 -18.56 0.12 9.61
N GLY A 282 -18.69 -1.17 9.92
CA GLY A 282 -19.96 -1.86 10.01
C GLY A 282 -19.82 -3.38 10.14
N ASN A 283 -20.98 -4.07 10.14
CA ASN A 283 -21.05 -5.53 10.27
C ASN A 283 -21.36 -6.24 8.95
N GLY A 284 -21.64 -5.51 7.89
CA GLY A 284 -21.89 -6.07 6.57
C GLY A 284 -20.63 -6.73 5.98
N PRO A 285 -20.78 -7.57 4.95
CA PRO A 285 -19.66 -8.27 4.33
C PRO A 285 -18.68 -7.33 3.61
N ASP A 286 -19.16 -6.20 3.11
CA ASP A 286 -18.42 -5.14 2.45
C ASP A 286 -17.79 -4.12 3.41
N ASN A 287 -18.14 -4.19 4.71
CA ASN A 287 -17.57 -3.32 5.73
C ASN A 287 -16.22 -3.85 6.21
N LEU A 288 -15.38 -2.91 6.65
CA LEU A 288 -14.05 -3.17 7.18
C LEU A 288 -13.96 -2.77 8.66
N ILE A 289 -13.11 -3.48 9.40
CA ILE A 289 -12.77 -3.14 10.79
C ILE A 289 -11.25 -3.07 10.90
N VAL A 290 -10.72 -1.87 11.11
CA VAL A 290 -9.28 -1.62 11.28
C VAL A 290 -8.49 -2.30 10.14
N PRO A 291 -8.74 -1.94 8.86
CA PRO A 291 -8.02 -2.50 7.73
C PRO A 291 -6.54 -2.17 7.84
N ASP A 292 -5.67 -3.14 7.51
CA ASP A 292 -4.24 -2.99 7.68
C ASP A 292 -3.48 -3.28 6.39
N VAL A 293 -2.99 -4.50 6.22
CA VAL A 293 -2.16 -4.88 5.07
C VAL A 293 -3.02 -5.09 3.83
N LEU A 294 -2.55 -4.56 2.72
CA LEU A 294 -3.16 -4.66 1.40
C LEU A 294 -2.28 -5.49 0.46
N ALA A 295 -2.91 -6.23 -0.43
CA ALA A 295 -2.26 -6.81 -1.60
C ALA A 295 -3.23 -6.83 -2.79
N VAL A 296 -2.68 -6.83 -4.01
CA VAL A 296 -3.45 -6.92 -5.26
C VAL A 296 -2.92 -8.08 -6.09
N ASP A 297 -3.81 -8.95 -6.56
CA ASP A 297 -3.46 -10.03 -7.49
C ASP A 297 -3.47 -9.60 -8.96
N GLY A 298 -3.13 -10.51 -9.86
CA GLY A 298 -3.11 -10.26 -11.30
C GLY A 298 -4.51 -10.06 -11.93
N SER A 299 -5.59 -10.33 -11.18
CA SER A 299 -6.99 -10.26 -11.64
C SER A 299 -7.77 -9.10 -11.02
N ASP A 300 -7.08 -8.07 -10.54
CA ASP A 300 -7.65 -6.87 -9.88
C ASP A 300 -8.43 -7.17 -8.58
N LYS A 301 -8.11 -8.30 -7.90
CA LYS A 301 -8.62 -8.54 -6.55
C LYS A 301 -7.72 -7.88 -5.53
N VAL A 302 -8.35 -7.16 -4.60
CA VAL A 302 -7.71 -6.52 -3.45
C VAL A 302 -7.98 -7.33 -2.21
N TYR A 303 -6.94 -7.81 -1.59
CA TYR A 303 -6.95 -8.52 -0.32
C TYR A 303 -6.69 -7.53 0.80
N VAL A 304 -7.51 -7.57 1.84
CA VAL A 304 -7.45 -6.64 2.97
C VAL A 304 -7.43 -7.42 4.27
N THR A 305 -6.32 -7.39 5.02
CA THR A 305 -6.31 -7.90 6.39
C THR A 305 -7.03 -6.91 7.30
N GLN A 306 -7.67 -7.43 8.35
CA GLN A 306 -8.49 -6.62 9.24
C GLN A 306 -8.23 -6.97 10.70
N GLY A 307 -8.53 -6.02 11.59
CA GLY A 307 -8.63 -6.26 13.03
C GLY A 307 -9.94 -6.97 13.41
N GLY A 308 -10.14 -7.17 14.74
CA GLY A 308 -11.40 -7.68 15.27
C GLY A 308 -11.78 -9.09 14.83
N ASN A 309 -10.80 -9.94 14.48
CA ASN A 309 -11.02 -11.32 13.99
C ASN A 309 -11.98 -11.39 12.79
N ARG A 310 -11.87 -10.43 11.87
CA ARG A 310 -12.66 -10.38 10.64
C ARG A 310 -12.01 -11.13 9.48
N GLY A 311 -10.77 -11.58 9.65
CA GLY A 311 -10.03 -12.31 8.63
C GLY A 311 -9.50 -11.41 7.52
N VAL A 312 -9.43 -11.95 6.31
CA VAL A 312 -8.98 -11.25 5.10
C VAL A 312 -10.15 -11.15 4.14
N SER A 313 -10.66 -9.93 3.93
CA SER A 313 -11.71 -9.65 2.95
C SER A 313 -11.11 -9.45 1.56
N VAL A 314 -11.78 -9.96 0.54
CA VAL A 314 -11.37 -9.83 -0.86
C VAL A 314 -12.42 -9.03 -1.62
N PHE A 315 -11.94 -7.97 -2.28
CA PHE A 315 -12.75 -7.11 -3.14
C PHE A 315 -12.25 -7.21 -4.57
N ARG A 316 -13.11 -6.92 -5.53
CA ARG A 316 -12.72 -6.73 -6.93
C ARG A 316 -12.81 -5.26 -7.29
N LEU A 317 -11.74 -4.73 -7.87
CA LEU A 317 -11.76 -3.41 -8.51
C LEU A 317 -12.36 -3.52 -9.92
N SER A 318 -13.10 -2.51 -10.32
CA SER A 318 -13.61 -2.31 -11.67
C SER A 318 -13.28 -0.90 -12.15
N TYR A 319 -12.95 -0.78 -13.42
CA TYR A 319 -12.51 0.47 -14.04
C TYR A 319 -13.42 0.72 -15.26
N ASN A 320 -14.17 1.85 -15.25
CA ASN A 320 -15.10 2.25 -16.30
C ASN A 320 -14.48 3.32 -17.20
#